data_e069c57fbfba220dd8aa1b06e647dd82
#
_entry.id   e069c57fbfba220dd8aa1b06e647dd82
#
_cell.length_a   1.000
_cell.length_b   1.000
_cell.length_c   1.000
_cell.angle_alpha   90.00
_cell.angle_beta   90.00
_cell.angle_gamma   90.00
#
_symmetry.space_group_name_H-M   'P 1'
#
loop_
_entity.id
_entity.type
_entity.pdbx_description
1 polymer ?
#
loop_
_entity_poly.entity_id
_entity_poly.type
_entity_poly.pdbx_seq_one_letter_code
_entity_poly.pdbx_strand_id
1 'polypeptide(L)'
;MHWDTLRTKLTKPIKLSKKWKGPVQSRFLIQLAHLLQEGFSLDEALKFLEYLFEGEKKDLEQMRDTLGEGRRFDECLKRVGYSETNTSQIYLSMQFGSFENACASIGEFLTRKQKQQKKMQQMMMYPAFLFTFVIGMVLCIRMLLLDQLSSMVQEEQLKQSGFLYWIWLGFQNLPQLALGFLIVLITIILAVRLYWKRKNTYDQFRMLISLPVIGKSAQQYVTFLYAREFSYFLGNGQSLLSMVSELKKEGTSALSKMIAQKLEEQLIQGESFSMALEKMKLFRQEFIWLVLEGEKTRQLDVQLQVYADQMLDEFTQGIEKKIKWIQPLLLMGIGFLIVSMYLILLLPTLTMIGGN
;
A
#
# COMPACT_ATOMS: atom_id res chain seq x y z
N MET A 1 17.66 19.47 -47.57
CA MET A 1 17.31 18.05 -47.56
C MET A 1 18.14 17.33 -46.50
N HIS A 2 18.07 17.73 -45.20
CA HIS A 2 18.88 17.09 -44.12
C HIS A 2 18.22 17.22 -42.70
N TRP A 3 16.96 17.61 -42.64
CA TRP A 3 16.25 17.74 -41.33
C TRP A 3 15.38 16.55 -40.97
N ASP A 4 15.06 15.65 -41.92
CA ASP A 4 14.21 14.46 -41.65
C ASP A 4 14.96 13.29 -41.08
N THR A 5 16.29 13.21 -41.29
CA THR A 5 17.12 12.13 -40.76
C THR A 5 17.44 12.24 -39.27
N LEU A 6 17.31 13.43 -38.67
CA LEU A 6 17.49 13.65 -37.24
C LEU A 6 16.23 13.31 -36.43
N ARG A 7 15.05 13.43 -37.04
CA ARG A 7 13.77 13.13 -36.38
C ARG A 7 13.50 11.62 -36.25
N THR A 8 14.03 10.80 -37.17
CA THR A 8 13.84 9.34 -37.18
C THR A 8 14.75 8.58 -36.22
N LYS A 9 15.84 9.20 -35.72
CA LYS A 9 16.70 8.59 -34.70
C LYS A 9 16.15 8.71 -33.28
N LEU A 10 15.19 9.62 -33.04
CA LEU A 10 14.60 9.89 -31.71
C LEU A 10 13.40 8.99 -31.35
N THR A 11 12.98 8.10 -32.25
CA THR A 11 11.75 7.30 -32.06
C THR A 11 11.93 5.80 -32.20
N LYS A 12 13.11 5.25 -31.87
CA LYS A 12 13.16 3.78 -31.65
C LYS A 12 12.34 3.45 -30.40
N PRO A 13 11.24 2.67 -30.51
CA PRO A 13 10.52 2.22 -29.32
C PRO A 13 11.48 1.36 -28.50
N ILE A 14 11.86 1.90 -27.36
CA ILE A 14 12.74 1.19 -26.43
C ILE A 14 11.92 0.03 -25.87
N LYS A 15 12.39 -1.21 -26.04
CA LYS A 15 11.77 -2.40 -25.45
C LYS A 15 11.54 -2.13 -23.96
N LEU A 16 10.30 -2.32 -23.51
CA LEU A 16 9.97 -2.22 -22.09
C LEU A 16 10.88 -3.16 -21.31
N SER A 17 11.78 -2.61 -20.52
CA SER A 17 12.55 -3.34 -19.54
C SER A 17 11.62 -3.98 -18.52
N LYS A 18 11.95 -5.16 -18.03
CA LYS A 18 11.22 -5.79 -16.94
C LYS A 18 11.39 -4.93 -15.69
N LYS A 19 10.27 -4.51 -15.06
CA LYS A 19 10.35 -3.73 -13.82
C LYS A 19 11.17 -4.46 -12.78
N TRP A 20 12.14 -3.79 -12.20
CA TRP A 20 12.97 -4.33 -11.14
C TRP A 20 12.14 -4.62 -9.89
N LYS A 21 12.48 -5.69 -9.20
CA LYS A 21 11.87 -6.00 -7.92
C LYS A 21 12.32 -4.98 -6.86
N GLY A 22 11.48 -4.71 -5.88
CA GLY A 22 11.80 -3.77 -4.81
C GLY A 22 13.18 -3.97 -4.17
N PRO A 23 13.59 -5.20 -3.78
CA PRO A 23 14.94 -5.43 -3.22
C PRO A 23 16.09 -5.04 -4.14
N VAL A 24 15.93 -5.17 -5.44
CA VAL A 24 16.92 -4.72 -6.42
C VAL A 24 16.98 -3.20 -6.46
N GLN A 25 15.80 -2.55 -6.50
CA GLN A 25 15.70 -1.10 -6.53
C GLN A 25 16.38 -0.43 -5.33
N SER A 26 16.11 -0.92 -4.10
CA SER A 26 16.71 -0.34 -2.91
C SER A 26 18.23 -0.56 -2.86
N ARG A 27 18.67 -1.79 -3.14
CA ARG A 27 20.09 -2.14 -3.12
C ARG A 27 20.87 -1.36 -4.18
N PHE A 28 20.31 -1.20 -5.37
CA PHE A 28 20.92 -0.41 -6.43
C PHE A 28 21.15 1.04 -6.01
N LEU A 29 20.14 1.74 -5.48
CA LEU A 29 20.30 3.13 -5.07
C LEU A 29 21.28 3.31 -3.90
N ILE A 30 21.31 2.38 -2.94
CA ILE A 30 22.26 2.41 -1.82
C ILE A 30 23.70 2.25 -2.35
N GLN A 31 23.93 1.27 -3.22
CA GLN A 31 25.28 1.04 -3.78
C GLN A 31 25.72 2.18 -4.68
N LEU A 32 24.78 2.71 -5.49
CA LEU A 32 25.05 3.89 -6.31
C LEU A 32 25.44 5.10 -5.44
N ALA A 33 24.68 5.37 -4.38
CA ALA A 33 24.99 6.46 -3.46
C ALA A 33 26.36 6.31 -2.84
N HIS A 34 26.72 5.11 -2.40
CA HIS A 34 28.05 4.84 -1.82
C HIS A 34 29.18 5.11 -2.81
N LEU A 35 29.07 4.63 -4.05
CA LEU A 35 30.07 4.89 -5.08
C LEU A 35 30.22 6.39 -5.40
N LEU A 36 29.09 7.10 -5.49
CA LEU A 36 29.09 8.55 -5.73
C LEU A 36 29.74 9.31 -4.56
N GLN A 37 29.48 8.92 -3.30
CA GLN A 37 30.12 9.50 -2.12
C GLN A 37 31.62 9.25 -2.05
N GLU A 38 32.10 8.12 -2.59
CA GLU A 38 33.51 7.82 -2.76
C GLU A 38 34.16 8.57 -3.95
N GLY A 39 33.40 9.39 -4.67
CA GLY A 39 33.90 10.27 -5.74
C GLY A 39 33.86 9.65 -7.14
N PHE A 40 33.24 8.48 -7.33
CA PHE A 40 33.05 7.93 -8.68
C PHE A 40 32.06 8.79 -9.47
N SER A 41 32.33 8.99 -10.75
CA SER A 41 31.34 9.56 -11.67
C SER A 41 30.14 8.62 -11.85
N LEU A 42 29.00 9.15 -12.30
CA LEU A 42 27.81 8.34 -12.53
C LEU A 42 28.07 7.20 -13.52
N ASP A 43 28.85 7.45 -14.58
CA ASP A 43 29.18 6.42 -15.57
C ASP A 43 30.05 5.31 -15.00
N GLU A 44 31.10 5.67 -14.25
CA GLU A 44 31.97 4.70 -13.57
C GLU A 44 31.20 3.88 -12.54
N ALA A 45 30.34 4.53 -11.75
CA ALA A 45 29.50 3.86 -10.78
C ALA A 45 28.54 2.85 -11.44
N LEU A 46 27.88 3.25 -12.53
CA LEU A 46 27.00 2.34 -13.28
C LEU A 46 27.76 1.17 -13.88
N LYS A 47 28.95 1.42 -14.43
CA LYS A 47 29.84 0.36 -14.97
C LYS A 47 30.25 -0.63 -13.89
N PHE A 48 30.55 -0.17 -12.69
CA PHE A 48 30.83 -1.04 -11.54
C PHE A 48 29.61 -1.85 -11.14
N LEU A 49 28.43 -1.22 -11.12
CA LEU A 49 27.17 -1.89 -10.76
C LEU A 49 26.73 -2.96 -11.76
N GLU A 50 27.16 -2.89 -13.02
CA GLU A 50 26.93 -3.97 -14.01
C GLU A 50 27.55 -5.32 -13.56
N TYR A 51 28.66 -5.29 -12.83
CA TYR A 51 29.26 -6.50 -12.27
C TYR A 51 28.55 -6.97 -11.00
N LEU A 52 28.00 -6.06 -10.23
CA LEU A 52 27.33 -6.38 -8.96
C LEU A 52 25.88 -6.87 -9.15
N PHE A 53 25.25 -6.44 -10.24
CA PHE A 53 23.85 -6.75 -10.58
C PHE A 53 23.78 -7.53 -11.91
N GLU A 54 24.36 -8.74 -11.95
CA GLU A 54 24.43 -9.57 -13.16
C GLU A 54 23.04 -9.82 -13.78
N GLY A 55 21.99 -9.98 -12.95
CA GLY A 55 20.61 -10.19 -13.41
C GLY A 55 20.02 -9.00 -14.14
N GLU A 56 20.47 -7.80 -13.83
CA GLU A 56 20.02 -6.50 -14.36
C GLU A 56 21.06 -5.85 -15.28
N LYS A 57 22.14 -6.56 -15.62
CA LYS A 57 23.27 -6.03 -16.42
C LYS A 57 22.82 -5.38 -17.73
N LYS A 58 21.92 -6.00 -18.46
CA LYS A 58 21.41 -5.45 -19.74
C LYS A 58 20.65 -4.12 -19.55
N ASP A 59 19.92 -3.99 -18.44
CA ASP A 59 19.20 -2.77 -18.13
C ASP A 59 20.20 -1.66 -17.77
N LEU A 60 21.28 -1.99 -17.06
CA LEU A 60 22.35 -1.04 -16.68
C LEU A 60 23.16 -0.58 -17.90
N GLU A 61 23.56 -1.50 -18.80
CA GLU A 61 24.19 -1.16 -20.07
C GLU A 61 23.31 -0.21 -20.89
N GLN A 62 22.01 -0.52 -21.02
CA GLN A 62 21.06 0.34 -21.71
C GLN A 62 20.89 1.70 -21.02
N MET A 63 20.96 1.74 -19.69
CA MET A 63 20.88 2.98 -18.91
C MET A 63 22.09 3.88 -19.23
N ARG A 64 23.32 3.31 -19.25
CA ARG A 64 24.53 4.05 -19.63
C ARG A 64 24.46 4.59 -21.07
N ASP A 65 24.07 3.74 -22.03
CA ASP A 65 23.91 4.16 -23.42
C ASP A 65 22.91 5.32 -23.54
N THR A 66 21.79 5.22 -22.83
CA THR A 66 20.74 6.27 -22.81
C THR A 66 21.24 7.57 -22.21
N LEU A 67 22.06 7.52 -21.15
CA LEU A 67 22.72 8.68 -20.56
C LEU A 67 23.76 9.28 -21.51
N GLY A 68 24.54 8.45 -22.21
CA GLY A 68 25.46 8.88 -23.25
C GLY A 68 24.79 9.61 -24.42
N GLU A 69 23.51 9.30 -24.70
CA GLU A 69 22.67 10.03 -25.67
C GLU A 69 22.14 11.38 -25.13
N GLY A 70 22.50 11.76 -23.88
CA GLY A 70 22.06 13.01 -23.24
C GLY A 70 20.68 12.94 -22.60
N ARG A 71 20.11 11.75 -22.41
CA ARG A 71 18.83 11.60 -21.69
C ARG A 71 19.06 11.62 -20.18
N ARG A 72 17.99 11.87 -19.45
CA ARG A 72 18.01 12.08 -18.01
C ARG A 72 18.02 10.76 -17.23
N PHE A 73 18.72 10.73 -16.11
CA PHE A 73 18.82 9.56 -15.26
C PHE A 73 17.48 9.15 -14.61
N ASP A 74 16.68 10.13 -14.20
CA ASP A 74 15.34 9.88 -13.65
C ASP A 74 14.42 9.17 -14.65
N GLU A 75 14.52 9.45 -15.95
CA GLU A 75 13.78 8.72 -16.99
C GLU A 75 14.22 7.26 -17.08
N CYS A 76 15.52 7.01 -16.91
CA CYS A 76 16.06 5.65 -16.88
C CYS A 76 15.52 4.85 -15.69
N LEU A 77 15.47 5.47 -14.50
CA LEU A 77 14.90 4.87 -13.29
C LEU A 77 13.39 4.58 -13.43
N LYS A 78 12.65 5.49 -14.05
CA LYS A 78 11.22 5.30 -14.31
C LYS A 78 10.95 4.06 -15.17
N ARG A 79 11.81 3.77 -16.14
CA ARG A 79 11.71 2.57 -17.03
C ARG A 79 11.88 1.26 -16.27
N VAL A 80 12.82 1.21 -15.33
CA VAL A 80 13.06 0.02 -14.51
C VAL A 80 12.09 -0.09 -13.33
N GLY A 81 11.09 0.82 -13.25
CA GLY A 81 9.92 0.68 -12.36
C GLY A 81 9.98 1.44 -11.05
N TYR A 82 10.87 2.42 -10.89
CA TYR A 82 10.78 3.34 -9.76
C TYR A 82 9.52 4.20 -9.84
N SER A 83 8.97 4.56 -8.68
CA SER A 83 7.79 5.42 -8.60
C SER A 83 8.09 6.84 -9.08
N GLU A 84 7.07 7.54 -9.57
CA GLU A 84 7.20 8.93 -10.01
C GLU A 84 7.73 9.85 -8.91
N THR A 85 7.29 9.66 -7.67
CA THR A 85 7.81 10.40 -6.51
C THR A 85 9.32 10.23 -6.36
N ASN A 86 9.82 8.97 -6.41
CA ASN A 86 11.25 8.71 -6.25
C ASN A 86 12.06 9.26 -7.43
N THR A 87 11.57 9.14 -8.65
CA THR A 87 12.26 9.67 -9.84
C THR A 87 12.28 11.19 -9.87
N SER A 88 11.20 11.85 -9.45
CA SER A 88 11.17 13.31 -9.30
C SER A 88 12.14 13.80 -8.24
N GLN A 89 12.25 13.09 -7.10
CA GLN A 89 13.25 13.41 -6.07
C GLN A 89 14.68 13.31 -6.61
N ILE A 90 15.00 12.25 -7.36
CA ILE A 90 16.31 12.10 -8.01
C ILE A 90 16.58 13.24 -9.00
N TYR A 91 15.61 13.57 -9.84
CA TYR A 91 15.74 14.67 -10.80
C TYR A 91 16.07 15.99 -10.12
N LEU A 92 15.32 16.34 -9.09
CA LEU A 92 15.53 17.59 -8.35
C LEU A 92 16.88 17.60 -7.64
N SER A 93 17.29 16.48 -7.03
CA SER A 93 18.60 16.40 -6.36
C SER A 93 19.78 16.57 -7.31
N MET A 94 19.64 16.13 -8.55
CA MET A 94 20.66 16.38 -9.59
C MET A 94 20.79 17.87 -9.93
N GLN A 95 19.69 18.64 -9.85
CA GLN A 95 19.71 20.09 -10.10
C GLN A 95 20.26 20.89 -8.92
N PHE A 96 20.05 20.42 -7.69
CA PHE A 96 20.41 21.14 -6.46
C PHE A 96 21.67 20.63 -5.77
N GLY A 97 22.38 19.66 -6.38
CA GLY A 97 23.71 19.22 -5.89
C GLY A 97 23.67 18.28 -4.67
N SER A 98 22.54 17.58 -4.45
CA SER A 98 22.39 16.62 -3.35
C SER A 98 22.07 15.18 -3.84
N PHE A 99 22.59 14.83 -5.02
CA PHE A 99 22.23 13.61 -5.75
C PHE A 99 22.60 12.33 -4.97
N GLU A 100 23.80 12.25 -4.39
CA GLU A 100 24.27 11.12 -3.61
C GLU A 100 23.37 10.87 -2.38
N ASN A 101 23.06 11.95 -1.67
CA ASN A 101 22.20 11.90 -0.48
C ASN A 101 20.76 11.50 -0.81
N ALA A 102 20.25 11.95 -1.95
CA ALA A 102 18.91 11.55 -2.42
C ALA A 102 18.88 10.07 -2.76
N CYS A 103 19.90 9.55 -3.47
CA CYS A 103 20.01 8.12 -3.77
C CYS A 103 20.06 7.29 -2.48
N ALA A 104 20.87 7.69 -1.49
CA ALA A 104 20.96 7.04 -0.18
C ALA A 104 19.62 7.02 0.54
N SER A 105 19.00 8.19 0.71
CA SER A 105 17.72 8.36 1.42
C SER A 105 16.58 7.56 0.78
N ILE A 106 16.46 7.58 -0.55
CA ILE A 106 15.45 6.81 -1.27
C ILE A 106 15.72 5.30 -1.16
N GLY A 107 16.99 4.88 -1.28
CA GLY A 107 17.40 3.49 -1.13
C GLY A 107 17.09 2.93 0.26
N GLU A 108 17.41 3.67 1.32
CA GLU A 108 17.07 3.32 2.70
C GLU A 108 15.56 3.25 2.93
N PHE A 109 14.81 4.23 2.43
CA PHE A 109 13.36 4.21 2.51
C PHE A 109 12.76 2.98 1.83
N LEU A 110 13.20 2.64 0.61
CA LEU A 110 12.73 1.45 -0.08
C LEU A 110 13.06 0.18 0.70
N THR A 111 14.22 0.14 1.36
CA THR A 111 14.62 -0.98 2.24
C THR A 111 13.70 -1.11 3.45
N ARG A 112 13.41 0.00 4.15
CA ARG A 112 12.46 0.02 5.28
C ARG A 112 11.07 -0.41 4.84
N LYS A 113 10.56 0.14 3.74
CA LYS A 113 9.27 -0.22 3.15
C LYS A 113 9.17 -1.73 2.86
N GLN A 114 10.22 -2.32 2.29
CA GLN A 114 10.26 -3.75 1.99
C GLN A 114 10.29 -4.62 3.26
N LYS A 115 11.08 -4.24 4.26
CA LYS A 115 11.08 -4.93 5.56
C LYS A 115 9.68 -4.95 6.17
N GLN A 116 8.97 -3.83 6.11
CA GLN A 116 7.60 -3.74 6.62
C GLN A 116 6.62 -4.57 5.79
N GLN A 117 6.71 -4.52 4.46
CA GLN A 117 5.87 -5.36 3.59
C GLN A 117 6.10 -6.85 3.84
N LYS A 118 7.37 -7.28 3.97
CA LYS A 118 7.71 -8.66 4.29
C LYS A 118 7.17 -9.08 5.65
N LYS A 119 7.30 -8.23 6.65
CA LYS A 119 6.74 -8.46 8.00
C LYS A 119 5.22 -8.64 7.95
N MET A 120 4.51 -7.76 7.21
CA MET A 120 3.07 -7.87 7.01
C MET A 120 2.67 -9.17 6.29
N GLN A 121 3.40 -9.56 5.23
CA GLN A 121 3.16 -10.83 4.54
C GLN A 121 3.34 -12.03 5.47
N GLN A 122 4.40 -12.04 6.28
CA GLN A 122 4.63 -13.11 7.26
C GLN A 122 3.50 -13.20 8.30
N MET A 123 3.01 -12.06 8.77
CA MET A 123 1.88 -12.02 9.71
C MET A 123 0.57 -12.52 9.10
N MET A 124 0.35 -12.30 7.80
CA MET A 124 -0.84 -12.78 7.10
C MET A 124 -0.80 -14.27 6.76
N MET A 125 0.37 -14.89 6.79
CA MET A 125 0.53 -16.31 6.42
C MET A 125 -0.25 -17.24 7.36
N TYR A 126 -0.16 -17.02 8.66
CA TYR A 126 -0.87 -17.82 9.66
C TYR A 126 -2.40 -17.70 9.56
N PRO A 127 -3.01 -16.50 9.55
CA PRO A 127 -4.44 -16.35 9.32
C PRO A 127 -4.91 -16.97 7.99
N ALA A 128 -4.14 -16.83 6.92
CA ALA A 128 -4.48 -17.40 5.62
C ALA A 128 -4.49 -18.94 5.66
N PHE A 129 -3.47 -19.55 6.30
CA PHE A 129 -3.41 -20.99 6.50
C PHE A 129 -4.59 -21.48 7.34
N LEU A 130 -4.85 -20.84 8.48
CA LEU A 130 -5.94 -21.21 9.37
C LEU A 130 -7.31 -21.10 8.67
N PHE A 131 -7.52 -20.03 7.91
CA PHE A 131 -8.75 -19.84 7.13
C PHE A 131 -8.95 -20.93 6.07
N THR A 132 -7.89 -21.30 5.35
CA THR A 132 -7.91 -22.40 4.37
C THR A 132 -8.20 -23.74 5.03
N PHE A 133 -7.60 -23.98 6.22
CA PHE A 133 -7.85 -25.18 7.01
C PHE A 133 -9.31 -25.28 7.45
N VAL A 134 -9.89 -24.17 7.94
CA VAL A 134 -11.31 -24.12 8.36
C VAL A 134 -12.23 -24.42 7.18
N ILE A 135 -11.99 -23.81 6.02
CA ILE A 135 -12.77 -24.10 4.82
C ILE A 135 -12.66 -25.57 4.44
N GLY A 136 -11.45 -26.14 4.43
CA GLY A 136 -11.23 -27.56 4.16
C GLY A 136 -11.98 -28.47 5.13
N MET A 137 -11.94 -28.16 6.43
CA MET A 137 -12.64 -28.89 7.47
C MET A 137 -14.17 -28.84 7.27
N VAL A 138 -14.72 -27.67 6.99
CA VAL A 138 -16.16 -27.50 6.74
C VAL A 138 -16.62 -28.29 5.50
N LEU A 139 -15.83 -28.25 4.42
CA LEU A 139 -16.11 -29.03 3.22
C LEU A 139 -16.04 -30.54 3.48
N CYS A 140 -15.02 -30.99 4.24
CA CYS A 140 -14.86 -32.39 4.61
C CYS A 140 -16.05 -32.90 5.45
N ILE A 141 -16.44 -32.14 6.47
CA ILE A 141 -17.61 -32.44 7.33
C ILE A 141 -18.87 -32.55 6.45
N ARG A 142 -19.05 -31.60 5.52
CA ARG A 142 -20.19 -31.64 4.62
C ARG A 142 -20.21 -32.91 3.76
N MET A 143 -19.09 -33.25 3.11
CA MET A 143 -19.03 -34.38 2.18
C MET A 143 -19.18 -35.74 2.86
N LEU A 144 -18.69 -35.86 4.11
CA LEU A 144 -18.66 -37.14 4.81
C LEU A 144 -19.87 -37.36 5.74
N LEU A 145 -20.37 -36.30 6.36
CA LEU A 145 -21.35 -36.42 7.45
C LEU A 145 -22.75 -35.95 7.06
N LEU A 146 -22.91 -35.04 6.11
CA LEU A 146 -24.24 -34.47 5.81
C LEU A 146 -25.22 -35.53 5.29
N ASP A 147 -24.76 -36.43 4.41
CA ASP A 147 -25.60 -37.48 3.84
C ASP A 147 -26.02 -38.52 4.92
N GLN A 148 -25.10 -38.86 5.84
CA GLN A 148 -25.41 -39.74 6.94
C GLN A 148 -26.32 -39.09 7.99
N LEU A 149 -26.14 -37.83 8.29
CA LEU A 149 -26.98 -37.08 9.23
C LEU A 149 -28.36 -36.82 8.69
N SER A 150 -28.48 -36.54 7.38
CA SER A 150 -29.79 -36.31 6.75
C SER A 150 -30.70 -37.53 6.81
N SER A 151 -30.14 -38.74 6.85
CA SER A 151 -30.90 -39.99 7.00
C SER A 151 -31.34 -40.27 8.43
N MET A 152 -30.63 -39.71 9.42
CA MET A 152 -30.89 -39.99 10.86
C MET A 152 -31.71 -38.89 11.54
N VAL A 153 -31.70 -37.67 11.00
CA VAL A 153 -32.34 -36.50 11.61
C VAL A 153 -33.73 -36.28 10.98
N GLN A 154 -34.79 -36.40 11.81
CA GLN A 154 -36.13 -36.04 11.42
C GLN A 154 -36.26 -34.51 11.43
N GLU A 155 -36.51 -33.89 10.26
CA GLU A 155 -36.63 -32.44 10.12
C GLU A 155 -37.70 -31.81 11.04
N GLU A 156 -38.76 -32.58 11.38
CA GLU A 156 -39.81 -32.12 12.26
C GLU A 156 -39.33 -31.89 13.70
N GLN A 157 -38.39 -32.70 14.18
CA GLN A 157 -37.79 -32.54 15.53
C GLN A 157 -36.81 -31.36 15.58
N LEU A 158 -36.07 -31.10 14.48
CA LEU A 158 -35.23 -29.94 14.37
C LEU A 158 -36.00 -28.61 14.36
N LYS A 159 -37.19 -28.60 13.74
CA LYS A 159 -38.05 -27.41 13.70
C LYS A 159 -38.54 -27.00 15.09
N GLN A 160 -38.72 -27.93 16.01
CA GLN A 160 -39.10 -27.64 17.40
C GLN A 160 -37.98 -26.94 18.19
N SER A 161 -36.72 -27.17 17.88
CA SER A 161 -35.56 -26.50 18.47
C SER A 161 -35.01 -25.42 17.52
N GLY A 162 -35.69 -24.31 17.38
CA GLY A 162 -35.48 -23.26 16.37
C GLY A 162 -33.98 -22.90 16.11
N PHE A 163 -33.12 -22.90 17.15
CA PHE A 163 -31.71 -22.61 17.00
C PHE A 163 -30.95 -23.70 16.19
N LEU A 164 -31.21 -24.99 16.46
CA LEU A 164 -30.54 -26.11 15.78
C LEU A 164 -31.02 -26.21 14.31
N TYR A 165 -32.27 -25.87 14.04
CA TYR A 165 -32.78 -25.78 12.68
C TYR A 165 -32.03 -24.74 11.81
N TRP A 166 -31.72 -23.57 12.37
CA TRP A 166 -30.96 -22.55 11.64
C TRP A 166 -29.51 -22.98 11.38
N ILE A 167 -28.88 -23.70 12.33
CA ILE A 167 -27.53 -24.26 12.14
C ILE A 167 -27.56 -25.33 11.04
N TRP A 168 -28.53 -26.24 11.07
CA TRP A 168 -28.73 -27.28 10.05
C TRP A 168 -28.94 -26.68 8.66
N LEU A 169 -29.81 -25.72 8.55
CA LEU A 169 -30.10 -25.01 7.30
C LEU A 169 -28.84 -24.30 6.77
N GLY A 170 -28.03 -23.72 7.68
CA GLY A 170 -26.75 -23.13 7.37
C GLY A 170 -25.75 -24.14 6.78
N PHE A 171 -25.63 -25.33 7.37
CA PHE A 171 -24.77 -26.40 6.85
C PHE A 171 -25.24 -26.94 5.50
N GLN A 172 -26.54 -27.17 5.36
CA GLN A 172 -27.14 -27.67 4.11
C GLN A 172 -26.90 -26.70 2.95
N ASN A 173 -27.14 -25.42 3.17
CA ASN A 173 -27.03 -24.37 2.13
C ASN A 173 -25.65 -23.67 2.11
N LEU A 174 -24.65 -24.19 2.79
CA LEU A 174 -23.33 -23.54 2.94
C LEU A 174 -22.69 -23.11 1.62
N PRO A 175 -22.70 -23.86 0.49
CA PRO A 175 -22.17 -23.38 -0.79
C PRO A 175 -23.00 -22.27 -1.39
N GLN A 176 -24.33 -22.34 -1.25
CA GLN A 176 -25.24 -21.30 -1.77
C GLN A 176 -25.07 -20.01 -0.97
N LEU A 177 -24.93 -20.12 0.36
CA LEU A 177 -24.60 -18.99 1.24
C LEU A 177 -23.21 -18.41 0.93
N ALA A 178 -22.20 -19.26 0.70
CA ALA A 178 -20.87 -18.82 0.32
C ALA A 178 -20.87 -18.13 -1.06
N LEU A 179 -21.57 -18.69 -2.05
CA LEU A 179 -21.76 -18.06 -3.36
C LEU A 179 -22.52 -16.74 -3.25
N GLY A 180 -23.61 -16.72 -2.48
CA GLY A 180 -24.38 -15.50 -2.23
C GLY A 180 -23.54 -14.42 -1.58
N PHE A 181 -22.78 -14.77 -0.54
CA PHE A 181 -21.85 -13.85 0.12
C PHE A 181 -20.79 -13.33 -0.84
N LEU A 182 -20.22 -14.18 -1.68
CA LEU A 182 -19.22 -13.80 -2.68
C LEU A 182 -19.80 -12.85 -3.73
N ILE A 183 -21.02 -13.11 -4.21
CA ILE A 183 -21.74 -12.23 -5.15
C ILE A 183 -22.02 -10.86 -4.49
N VAL A 184 -22.51 -10.85 -3.25
CA VAL A 184 -22.76 -9.61 -2.49
C VAL A 184 -21.44 -8.85 -2.28
N LEU A 185 -20.36 -9.53 -1.91
CA LEU A 185 -19.04 -8.92 -1.74
C LEU A 185 -18.54 -8.29 -3.05
N ILE A 186 -18.62 -9.03 -4.16
CA ILE A 186 -18.23 -8.52 -5.48
C ILE A 186 -19.10 -7.32 -5.87
N THR A 187 -20.39 -7.38 -5.63
CA THR A 187 -21.33 -6.28 -5.93
C THR A 187 -21.00 -5.04 -5.10
N ILE A 188 -20.71 -5.19 -3.81
CA ILE A 188 -20.28 -4.10 -2.94
C ILE A 188 -18.96 -3.51 -3.44
N ILE A 189 -17.97 -4.35 -3.76
CA ILE A 189 -16.67 -3.89 -4.29
C ILE A 189 -16.86 -3.11 -5.61
N LEU A 190 -17.70 -3.63 -6.52
CA LEU A 190 -17.99 -2.96 -7.79
C LEU A 190 -18.76 -1.65 -7.57
N ALA A 191 -19.76 -1.64 -6.71
CA ALA A 191 -20.53 -0.44 -6.37
C ALA A 191 -19.62 0.64 -5.75
N VAL A 192 -18.78 0.28 -4.78
CA VAL A 192 -17.78 1.19 -4.18
C VAL A 192 -16.80 1.70 -5.24
N ARG A 193 -16.30 0.81 -6.11
CA ARG A 193 -15.37 1.19 -7.18
C ARG A 193 -15.98 2.13 -8.21
N LEU A 194 -17.26 1.90 -8.60
CA LEU A 194 -17.99 2.76 -9.52
C LEU A 194 -18.32 4.13 -8.87
N TYR A 195 -18.71 4.13 -7.61
CA TYR A 195 -18.95 5.34 -6.84
C TYR A 195 -17.67 6.17 -6.68
N TRP A 196 -16.52 5.51 -6.40
CA TRP A 196 -15.24 6.20 -6.30
C TRP A 196 -14.75 6.77 -7.62
N LYS A 197 -14.95 6.06 -8.74
CA LYS A 197 -14.61 6.60 -10.08
C LYS A 197 -15.30 7.93 -10.42
N ARG A 198 -16.45 8.20 -9.81
CA ARG A 198 -17.22 9.45 -10.05
C ARG A 198 -16.78 10.61 -9.17
N LYS A 199 -15.96 10.36 -8.14
CA LYS A 199 -15.49 11.39 -7.21
C LYS A 199 -14.06 11.79 -7.51
N ASN A 200 -13.74 13.08 -7.22
CA ASN A 200 -12.36 13.55 -7.26
C ASN A 200 -11.50 12.79 -6.27
N THR A 201 -10.23 12.58 -6.60
CA THR A 201 -9.27 11.82 -5.78
C THR A 201 -9.20 12.34 -4.33
N TYR A 202 -9.29 13.65 -4.14
CA TYR A 202 -9.32 14.28 -2.81
C TYR A 202 -10.52 13.82 -1.98
N ASP A 203 -11.73 13.84 -2.54
CA ASP A 203 -12.95 13.41 -1.85
C ASP A 203 -12.93 11.91 -1.54
N GLN A 204 -12.30 11.11 -2.42
CA GLN A 204 -12.08 9.69 -2.17
C GLN A 204 -11.25 9.46 -0.90
N PHE A 205 -10.12 10.16 -0.76
CA PHE A 205 -9.28 10.05 0.43
C PHE A 205 -9.95 10.60 1.69
N ARG A 206 -10.66 11.72 1.58
CA ARG A 206 -11.44 12.28 2.69
C ARG A 206 -12.51 11.29 3.20
N MET A 207 -13.21 10.64 2.28
CA MET A 207 -14.19 9.61 2.63
C MET A 207 -13.52 8.37 3.26
N LEU A 208 -12.36 7.94 2.72
CA LEU A 208 -11.61 6.82 3.28
C LEU A 208 -11.16 7.11 4.72
N ILE A 209 -10.72 8.33 5.00
CA ILE A 209 -10.32 8.79 6.34
C ILE A 209 -11.51 8.81 7.31
N SER A 210 -12.74 9.03 6.83
CA SER A 210 -13.96 9.04 7.65
C SER A 210 -14.43 7.65 8.08
N LEU A 211 -13.88 6.57 7.52
CA LEU A 211 -14.28 5.20 7.88
C LEU A 211 -13.74 4.78 9.25
N PRO A 212 -14.57 4.18 10.15
CA PRO A 212 -14.19 3.93 11.54
C PRO A 212 -13.04 2.94 11.70
N VAL A 213 -12.89 1.94 10.81
CA VAL A 213 -11.88 0.88 10.92
C VAL A 213 -10.58 1.23 10.19
N ILE A 214 -10.71 1.83 8.99
CA ILE A 214 -9.61 2.07 8.06
C ILE A 214 -9.11 3.53 8.15
N GLY A 215 -9.98 4.46 8.56
CA GLY A 215 -9.74 5.90 8.47
C GLY A 215 -8.47 6.36 9.16
N LYS A 216 -8.24 5.93 10.40
CA LYS A 216 -6.99 6.27 11.13
C LYS A 216 -5.74 5.81 10.40
N SER A 217 -5.75 4.60 9.84
CA SER A 217 -4.61 4.08 9.08
C SER A 217 -4.44 4.79 7.75
N ALA A 218 -5.53 5.14 7.07
CA ALA A 218 -5.48 5.92 5.83
C ALA A 218 -4.92 7.32 6.09
N GLN A 219 -5.35 7.98 7.17
CA GLN A 219 -4.85 9.29 7.57
C GLN A 219 -3.36 9.24 7.92
N GLN A 220 -2.90 8.24 8.69
CA GLN A 220 -1.48 8.02 8.99
C GLN A 220 -0.66 7.84 7.72
N TYR A 221 -1.15 7.04 6.78
CA TYR A 221 -0.45 6.79 5.52
C TYR A 221 -0.35 8.05 4.64
N VAL A 222 -1.43 8.83 4.53
CA VAL A 222 -1.41 10.10 3.80
C VAL A 222 -0.46 11.10 4.48
N THR A 223 -0.54 11.22 5.81
CA THR A 223 0.35 12.10 6.57
C THR A 223 1.81 11.71 6.39
N PHE A 224 2.13 10.41 6.45
CA PHE A 224 3.46 9.90 6.17
C PHE A 224 3.97 10.30 4.78
N LEU A 225 3.16 10.07 3.74
CA LEU A 225 3.55 10.37 2.36
C LEU A 225 3.93 11.86 2.19
N TYR A 226 3.09 12.76 2.68
CA TYR A 226 3.29 14.19 2.51
C TYR A 226 4.31 14.78 3.48
N ALA A 227 4.42 14.28 4.70
CA ALA A 227 5.50 14.67 5.61
C ALA A 227 6.87 14.37 4.97
N ARG A 228 7.02 13.20 4.36
CA ARG A 228 8.24 12.82 3.66
C ARG A 228 8.48 13.65 2.38
N GLU A 229 7.43 13.89 1.61
CA GLU A 229 7.52 14.65 0.36
C GLU A 229 7.89 16.11 0.65
N PHE A 230 7.25 16.74 1.63
CA PHE A 230 7.57 18.11 2.06
C PHE A 230 8.96 18.23 2.69
N SER A 231 9.35 17.29 3.55
CA SER A 231 10.70 17.23 4.10
C SER A 231 11.76 17.25 3.00
N TYR A 232 11.56 16.45 1.96
CA TYR A 232 12.48 16.37 0.84
C TYR A 232 12.63 17.73 0.10
N PHE A 233 11.51 18.36 -0.25
CA PHE A 233 11.53 19.63 -0.95
C PHE A 233 12.18 20.75 -0.11
N LEU A 234 11.79 20.85 1.15
CA LEU A 234 12.31 21.87 2.06
C LEU A 234 13.79 21.64 2.41
N GLY A 235 14.21 20.38 2.60
CA GLY A 235 15.62 20.02 2.85
C GLY A 235 16.55 20.33 1.67
N ASN A 236 16.01 20.43 0.46
CA ASN A 236 16.74 20.92 -0.72
C ASN A 236 16.69 22.46 -0.87
N GLY A 237 16.26 23.19 0.15
CA GLY A 237 16.22 24.65 0.14
C GLY A 237 15.12 25.26 -0.72
N GLN A 238 14.12 24.47 -1.14
CA GLN A 238 13.01 24.99 -1.92
C GLN A 238 12.04 25.80 -1.08
N SER A 239 11.53 26.89 -1.64
CA SER A 239 10.44 27.61 -1.02
C SER A 239 9.13 26.81 -1.09
N LEU A 240 8.17 27.12 -0.20
CA LEU A 240 6.84 26.49 -0.20
C LEU A 240 6.13 26.64 -1.55
N LEU A 241 6.23 27.79 -2.20
CA LEU A 241 5.63 28.02 -3.51
C LEU A 241 6.30 27.19 -4.61
N SER A 242 7.64 27.04 -4.56
CA SER A 242 8.37 26.18 -5.49
C SER A 242 7.96 24.71 -5.32
N MET A 243 7.88 24.22 -4.08
CA MET A 243 7.39 22.89 -3.76
C MET A 243 5.98 22.64 -4.31
N VAL A 244 5.06 23.58 -4.11
CA VAL A 244 3.69 23.48 -4.62
C VAL A 244 3.68 23.42 -6.15
N SER A 245 4.50 24.24 -6.83
CA SER A 245 4.61 24.20 -8.29
C SER A 245 5.13 22.87 -8.81
N GLU A 246 6.11 22.25 -8.12
CA GLU A 246 6.63 20.92 -8.47
C GLU A 246 5.56 19.81 -8.30
N LEU A 247 4.77 19.86 -7.23
CA LEU A 247 3.68 18.92 -6.99
C LEU A 247 2.55 18.97 -8.04
N LYS A 248 2.45 20.08 -8.79
CA LYS A 248 1.48 20.24 -9.90
C LYS A 248 1.94 19.66 -11.23
N LYS A 249 3.25 19.39 -11.40
CA LYS A 249 3.81 18.94 -12.68
C LYS A 249 3.22 17.61 -13.14
N GLU A 250 3.30 17.36 -14.44
CA GLU A 250 2.95 16.07 -15.01
C GLU A 250 3.88 14.98 -14.45
N GLY A 251 3.29 13.85 -14.08
CA GLY A 251 4.03 12.75 -13.46
C GLY A 251 3.83 12.63 -11.95
N THR A 252 3.22 13.62 -11.29
CA THR A 252 2.83 13.51 -9.87
C THR A 252 1.46 12.84 -9.70
N SER A 253 1.18 12.31 -8.50
CA SER A 253 -0.10 11.67 -8.23
C SER A 253 -1.27 12.65 -8.36
N ALA A 254 -2.46 12.15 -8.74
CA ALA A 254 -3.66 13.00 -8.81
C ALA A 254 -3.98 13.65 -7.45
N LEU A 255 -3.67 12.96 -6.33
CA LEU A 255 -3.82 13.52 -5.00
C LEU A 255 -2.83 14.65 -4.74
N SER A 256 -1.55 14.50 -5.13
CA SER A 256 -0.52 15.53 -4.97
C SER A 256 -0.88 16.79 -5.75
N LYS A 257 -1.38 16.66 -7.00
CA LYS A 257 -1.85 17.78 -7.79
C LYS A 257 -2.98 18.55 -7.11
N MET A 258 -3.96 17.85 -6.55
CA MET A 258 -5.10 18.47 -5.88
C MET A 258 -4.70 19.12 -4.55
N ILE A 259 -3.82 18.50 -3.79
CA ILE A 259 -3.26 19.10 -2.57
C ILE A 259 -2.46 20.35 -2.92
N ALA A 260 -1.60 20.28 -3.93
CA ALA A 260 -0.83 21.41 -4.40
C ALA A 260 -1.71 22.57 -4.86
N GLN A 261 -2.76 22.29 -5.62
CA GLN A 261 -3.70 23.33 -6.06
C GLN A 261 -4.38 24.03 -4.87
N LYS A 262 -4.86 23.26 -3.88
CA LYS A 262 -5.46 23.83 -2.67
C LYS A 262 -4.47 24.59 -1.81
N LEU A 263 -3.23 24.11 -1.69
CA LEU A 263 -2.16 24.82 -0.99
C LEU A 263 -1.86 26.16 -1.65
N GLU A 264 -1.72 26.16 -2.97
CA GLU A 264 -1.45 27.38 -3.72
C GLU A 264 -2.54 28.44 -3.52
N GLU A 265 -3.81 28.04 -3.63
CA GLU A 265 -4.96 28.93 -3.42
C GLU A 265 -4.92 29.62 -2.04
N GLN A 266 -4.56 28.85 -0.99
CA GLN A 266 -4.51 29.37 0.37
C GLN A 266 -3.25 30.21 0.63
N LEU A 267 -2.09 29.78 0.12
CA LEU A 267 -0.83 30.52 0.28
C LEU A 267 -0.85 31.87 -0.46
N ILE A 268 -1.49 31.94 -1.64
CA ILE A 268 -1.68 33.21 -2.38
C ILE A 268 -2.61 34.16 -1.61
N GLN A 269 -3.58 33.63 -0.86
CA GLN A 269 -4.45 34.43 0.01
C GLN A 269 -3.75 34.91 1.29
N GLY A 270 -2.46 34.57 1.49
CA GLY A 270 -1.66 34.98 2.64
C GLY A 270 -1.85 34.10 3.86
N GLU A 271 -2.49 32.93 3.74
CA GLU A 271 -2.61 31.99 4.85
C GLU A 271 -1.28 31.28 5.11
N SER A 272 -1.03 30.89 6.38
CA SER A 272 0.12 30.07 6.74
C SER A 272 0.00 28.65 6.16
N PHE A 273 1.14 28.01 5.94
CA PHE A 273 1.16 26.65 5.41
C PHE A 273 0.45 25.66 6.35
N SER A 274 0.64 25.81 7.66
CA SER A 274 -0.04 25.01 8.67
C SER A 274 -1.57 25.16 8.62
N MET A 275 -2.09 26.38 8.47
CA MET A 275 -3.54 26.63 8.35
C MET A 275 -4.11 26.03 7.05
N ALA A 276 -3.37 26.15 5.94
CA ALA A 276 -3.76 25.56 4.68
C ALA A 276 -3.88 24.03 4.74
N LEU A 277 -2.96 23.36 5.44
CA LEU A 277 -3.00 21.91 5.69
C LEU A 277 -4.17 21.51 6.60
N GLU A 278 -4.45 22.27 7.66
CA GLU A 278 -5.54 22.02 8.60
C GLU A 278 -6.90 22.01 7.92
N LYS A 279 -7.16 22.99 7.06
CA LYS A 279 -8.42 23.11 6.29
C LYS A 279 -8.70 21.89 5.41
N MET A 280 -7.68 21.18 4.98
CA MET A 280 -7.84 19.99 4.13
C MET A 280 -8.43 18.80 4.87
N LYS A 281 -8.27 18.71 6.19
CA LYS A 281 -8.76 17.58 7.03
C LYS A 281 -8.26 16.19 6.55
N LEU A 282 -7.13 16.15 5.86
CA LEU A 282 -6.50 14.91 5.38
C LEU A 282 -5.41 14.43 6.33
N PHE A 283 -4.80 15.35 7.06
CA PHE A 283 -3.61 15.13 7.86
C PHE A 283 -3.95 14.96 9.34
N ARG A 284 -3.04 14.33 10.08
CA ARG A 284 -3.15 14.25 11.53
C ARG A 284 -2.90 15.61 12.17
N GLN A 285 -3.52 15.86 13.32
CA GLN A 285 -3.40 17.13 14.02
C GLN A 285 -1.97 17.38 14.51
N GLU A 286 -1.27 16.31 14.92
CA GLU A 286 0.12 16.38 15.38
C GLU A 286 1.07 16.84 14.24
N PHE A 287 0.77 16.45 13.00
CA PHE A 287 1.50 16.92 11.83
C PHE A 287 1.33 18.42 11.61
N ILE A 288 0.12 18.92 11.76
CA ILE A 288 -0.18 20.35 11.61
C ILE A 288 0.54 21.17 12.67
N TRP A 289 0.56 20.71 13.92
CA TRP A 289 1.33 21.36 14.99
C TRP A 289 2.83 21.34 14.73
N LEU A 290 3.36 20.24 14.24
CA LEU A 290 4.78 20.13 13.87
C LEU A 290 5.13 21.12 12.75
N VAL A 291 4.27 21.25 11.74
CA VAL A 291 4.46 22.24 10.66
C VAL A 291 4.42 23.66 11.22
N LEU A 292 3.47 23.97 12.10
CA LEU A 292 3.33 25.30 12.74
C LEU A 292 4.58 25.68 13.54
N GLU A 293 5.16 24.73 14.29
CA GLU A 293 6.40 24.96 15.04
C GLU A 293 7.62 25.03 14.11
N GLY A 294 7.66 24.19 13.08
CA GLY A 294 8.74 24.19 12.10
C GLY A 294 8.81 25.45 11.24
N GLU A 295 7.67 26.08 10.96
CA GLU A 295 7.61 27.39 10.29
C GLU A 295 8.35 28.48 11.11
N LYS A 296 8.36 28.38 12.44
CA LYS A 296 9.04 29.32 13.35
C LYS A 296 10.54 29.02 13.49
N THR A 297 10.92 27.74 13.53
CA THR A 297 12.27 27.29 13.88
C THR A 297 13.21 27.14 12.69
N ARG A 298 12.72 27.20 11.46
CA ARG A 298 13.46 26.98 10.20
C ARG A 298 14.14 25.59 10.09
N GLN A 299 13.66 24.59 10.84
CA GLN A 299 14.15 23.21 10.82
C GLN A 299 13.03 22.24 10.42
N LEU A 300 12.09 22.73 9.63
CA LEU A 300 10.89 21.99 9.26
C LEU A 300 11.20 20.72 8.47
N ASP A 301 12.21 20.75 7.64
CA ASP A 301 12.66 19.63 6.81
C ASP A 301 13.08 18.41 7.63
N VAL A 302 13.96 18.60 8.62
CA VAL A 302 14.44 17.52 9.50
C VAL A 302 13.33 16.99 10.38
N GLN A 303 12.51 17.88 10.95
CA GLN A 303 11.37 17.48 11.79
C GLN A 303 10.34 16.67 11.01
N LEU A 304 10.04 17.04 9.77
CA LEU A 304 9.13 16.32 8.90
C LEU A 304 9.66 14.94 8.52
N GLN A 305 10.97 14.79 8.32
CA GLN A 305 11.58 13.49 8.01
C GLN A 305 11.44 12.52 9.19
N VAL A 306 11.80 12.96 10.38
CA VAL A 306 11.66 12.16 11.61
C VAL A 306 10.20 11.77 11.84
N TYR A 307 9.29 12.72 11.67
CA TYR A 307 7.86 12.48 11.82
C TYR A 307 7.31 11.51 10.77
N ALA A 308 7.77 11.60 9.53
CA ALA A 308 7.38 10.66 8.47
C ALA A 308 7.81 9.23 8.82
N ASP A 309 9.03 9.03 9.30
CA ASP A 309 9.51 7.71 9.74
C ASP A 309 8.64 7.16 10.90
N GLN A 310 8.33 7.99 11.88
CA GLN A 310 7.44 7.63 12.99
C GLN A 310 6.03 7.24 12.50
N MET A 311 5.45 8.01 11.58
CA MET A 311 4.12 7.72 11.02
C MET A 311 4.07 6.41 10.25
N LEU A 312 5.15 6.06 9.55
CA LEU A 312 5.25 4.79 8.85
C LEU A 312 5.29 3.61 9.84
N ASP A 313 6.01 3.75 10.94
CA ASP A 313 6.08 2.75 11.99
C ASP A 313 4.73 2.60 12.71
N GLU A 314 4.07 3.70 13.08
CA GLU A 314 2.73 3.68 13.68
C GLU A 314 1.68 3.04 12.75
N PHE A 315 1.71 3.37 11.46
CA PHE A 315 0.85 2.76 10.45
C PHE A 315 1.04 1.24 10.41
N THR A 316 2.30 0.79 10.36
CA THR A 316 2.62 -0.64 10.32
C THR A 316 2.17 -1.36 11.58
N GLN A 317 2.46 -0.80 12.76
CA GLN A 317 2.01 -1.35 14.06
C GLN A 317 0.48 -1.37 14.17
N GLY A 318 -0.21 -0.35 13.65
CA GLY A 318 -1.66 -0.30 13.61
C GLY A 318 -2.27 -1.43 12.78
N ILE A 319 -1.66 -1.76 11.65
CA ILE A 319 -2.07 -2.91 10.82
C ILE A 319 -1.77 -4.23 11.55
N GLU A 320 -0.58 -4.36 12.16
CA GLU A 320 -0.21 -5.55 12.94
C GLU A 320 -1.21 -5.85 14.05
N LYS A 321 -1.61 -4.83 14.80
CA LYS A 321 -2.64 -4.98 15.86
C LYS A 321 -3.96 -5.50 15.29
N LYS A 322 -4.39 -4.99 14.14
CA LYS A 322 -5.63 -5.45 13.50
C LYS A 322 -5.54 -6.90 13.01
N ILE A 323 -4.41 -7.30 12.44
CA ILE A 323 -4.17 -8.68 11.99
C ILE A 323 -4.19 -9.64 13.18
N LYS A 324 -3.60 -9.27 14.32
CA LYS A 324 -3.61 -10.09 15.54
C LYS A 324 -5.01 -10.39 16.07
N TRP A 325 -5.99 -9.52 15.85
CA TRP A 325 -7.39 -9.76 16.24
C TRP A 325 -8.10 -10.79 15.34
N ILE A 326 -7.60 -11.05 14.14
CA ILE A 326 -8.17 -12.05 13.23
C ILE A 326 -8.07 -13.46 13.84
N GLN A 327 -6.96 -13.78 14.51
CA GLN A 327 -6.71 -15.11 15.07
C GLN A 327 -7.73 -15.51 16.14
N PRO A 328 -7.97 -14.72 17.23
CA PRO A 328 -8.99 -15.07 18.22
C PRO A 328 -10.38 -15.21 17.61
N LEU A 329 -10.71 -14.37 16.63
CA LEU A 329 -12.01 -14.39 15.96
C LEU A 329 -12.19 -15.68 15.13
N LEU A 330 -11.15 -16.11 14.42
CA LEU A 330 -11.16 -17.39 13.70
C LEU A 330 -11.26 -18.58 14.64
N LEU A 331 -10.50 -18.59 15.75
CA LEU A 331 -10.56 -19.68 16.74
C LEU A 331 -11.94 -19.77 17.40
N MET A 332 -12.57 -18.64 17.69
CA MET A 332 -13.94 -18.59 18.20
C MET A 332 -14.93 -19.18 17.18
N GLY A 333 -14.76 -18.83 15.89
CA GLY A 333 -15.56 -19.39 14.81
C GLY A 333 -15.42 -20.91 14.67
N ILE A 334 -14.19 -21.42 14.77
CA ILE A 334 -13.90 -22.87 14.77
C ILE A 334 -14.57 -23.56 15.98
N GLY A 335 -14.39 -22.99 17.18
CA GLY A 335 -15.03 -23.52 18.39
C GLY A 335 -16.54 -23.59 18.28
N PHE A 336 -17.17 -22.51 17.78
CA PHE A 336 -18.60 -22.46 17.53
C PHE A 336 -19.04 -23.54 16.52
N LEU A 337 -18.29 -23.73 15.44
CA LEU A 337 -18.56 -24.75 14.42
C LEU A 337 -18.49 -26.16 14.98
N ILE A 338 -17.46 -26.48 15.78
CA ILE A 338 -17.29 -27.80 16.43
C ILE A 338 -18.46 -28.05 17.39
N VAL A 339 -18.77 -27.10 18.26
CA VAL A 339 -19.89 -27.23 19.22
C VAL A 339 -21.21 -27.41 18.48
N SER A 340 -21.46 -26.64 17.42
CA SER A 340 -22.68 -26.76 16.60
C SER A 340 -22.81 -28.14 15.97
N MET A 341 -21.72 -28.68 15.44
CA MET A 341 -21.69 -30.02 14.87
C MET A 341 -21.98 -31.09 15.94
N TYR A 342 -21.35 -30.97 17.12
CA TYR A 342 -21.57 -31.88 18.21
C TYR A 342 -23.02 -31.89 18.72
N LEU A 343 -23.64 -30.74 18.81
CA LEU A 343 -25.06 -30.59 19.15
C LEU A 343 -25.99 -31.28 18.15
N ILE A 344 -25.72 -31.17 16.85
CA ILE A 344 -26.50 -31.83 15.79
C ILE A 344 -26.36 -33.39 15.92
N LEU A 345 -25.17 -33.89 16.21
CA LEU A 345 -24.93 -35.31 16.38
C LEU A 345 -25.61 -35.91 17.63
N LEU A 346 -25.66 -35.13 18.73
CA LEU A 346 -26.31 -35.54 19.97
C LEU A 346 -27.84 -35.53 19.93
N LEU A 347 -28.42 -34.70 19.08
CA LEU A 347 -29.88 -34.53 19.05
C LEU A 347 -30.65 -35.85 18.84
N PRO A 348 -30.31 -36.73 17.86
CA PRO A 348 -31.00 -38.00 17.67
C PRO A 348 -30.86 -38.93 18.89
N THR A 349 -29.72 -38.91 19.56
CA THR A 349 -29.49 -39.77 20.76
C THR A 349 -30.31 -39.30 21.96
N LEU A 350 -30.44 -37.98 22.16
CA LEU A 350 -31.22 -37.39 23.25
C LEU A 350 -32.74 -37.62 23.04
N THR A 351 -33.23 -37.57 21.81
CA THR A 351 -34.65 -37.82 21.51
C THR A 351 -35.02 -39.31 21.65
N MET A 352 -34.07 -40.24 21.41
CA MET A 352 -34.28 -41.68 21.67
C MET A 352 -34.31 -42.01 23.16
N ILE A 353 -33.65 -41.29 24.02
CA ILE A 353 -33.59 -41.48 25.47
C ILE A 353 -34.79 -40.78 26.16
N GLY A 354 -35.25 -39.66 25.64
CA GLY A 354 -36.36 -38.90 26.23
C GLY A 354 -37.77 -39.29 25.76
N GLY A 355 -37.89 -40.30 24.89
CA GLY A 355 -39.18 -40.79 24.31
C GLY A 355 -39.76 -42.04 24.98
N ASN A 356 -39.36 -42.33 26.23
CA ASN A 356 -40.02 -43.34 27.07
C ASN A 356 -40.88 -42.68 28.16
#